data_a95afe2b7d7052b2bd4af48d433becba
#
_entry.id   a95afe2b7d7052b2bd4af48d433becba
#
_cell.length_a   1.000
_cell.length_b   1.000
_cell.length_c   1.000
_cell.angle_alpha   90.00
_cell.angle_beta   90.00
_cell.angle_gamma   90.00
#
_symmetry.space_group_name_H-M   'P 1'
#
loop_
_entity.id
_entity.type
_entity.pdbx_description
1 polymer ?
#
loop_
_entity_poly.entity_id
_entity_poly.type
_entity_poly.pdbx_seq_one_letter_code
_entity_poly.pdbx_strand_id
1 'polypeptide(L)'
;DKQKRQFLTGASIREVHAMLKTAFSYAVEWGLLLKSPIPREAPKSTSEERAIWDEKTMLAALQTMTDPTLHLAVHLSMILSLRVGEILGLQPGDIDFDAADGRGTITVGRSLQRTEKAALEKTDPNQIYHIFPDQREGSSSALVLKKPKTKKSSRTLYLTRPLKEELLAWLEKLRQDELAMDGRYRNCGQLFRLPNGMPVAPEALSKWYRTWRAEHPEFEKIVFHGLRHSSATYQLIESGGNIKAVQGNTGHATTGILMDTYAHTQDKPR
;
A
#
# COMPACT_ATOMS: atom_id res chain seq x y z
N ASP A 1 1.58 21.95 -16.21
CA ASP A 1 1.65 21.50 -17.61
C ASP A 1 1.76 20.01 -17.66
N LYS A 2 0.63 19.34 -17.92
CA LYS A 2 0.61 17.91 -18.22
C LYS A 2 1.08 17.73 -19.65
N GLN A 3 2.40 17.71 -19.90
CA GLN A 3 2.89 17.11 -21.11
C GLN A 3 2.42 15.64 -21.11
N LYS A 4 1.41 15.32 -21.91
CA LYS A 4 1.03 13.95 -22.22
C LYS A 4 2.30 13.27 -22.71
N ARG A 5 2.80 12.29 -21.97
CA ARG A 5 3.93 11.48 -22.42
C ARG A 5 3.54 10.87 -23.76
N GLN A 6 4.24 11.22 -24.80
CA GLN A 6 3.97 10.76 -26.18
C GLN A 6 4.32 9.27 -26.34
N PHE A 7 5.10 8.70 -25.41
CA PHE A 7 5.59 7.32 -25.45
C PHE A 7 5.45 6.63 -24.09
N LEU A 8 5.31 5.30 -24.15
CA LEU A 8 5.31 4.46 -22.95
C LEU A 8 6.70 4.49 -22.28
N THR A 9 6.71 4.34 -20.96
CA THR A 9 7.97 4.14 -20.22
C THR A 9 8.54 2.76 -20.52
N GLY A 10 9.86 2.59 -20.40
CA GLY A 10 10.52 1.29 -20.57
C GLY A 10 9.91 0.20 -19.66
N ALA A 11 9.51 0.55 -18.42
CA ALA A 11 8.82 -0.37 -17.52
C ALA A 11 7.46 -0.81 -18.10
N SER A 12 6.64 0.12 -18.59
CA SER A 12 5.34 -0.20 -19.22
C SER A 12 5.51 -1.07 -20.47
N ILE A 13 6.55 -0.81 -21.27
CA ILE A 13 6.85 -1.64 -22.44
C ILE A 13 7.19 -3.07 -22.02
N ARG A 14 7.96 -3.26 -20.94
CA ARG A 14 8.29 -4.59 -20.41
C ARG A 14 7.06 -5.33 -19.88
N GLU A 15 6.14 -4.64 -19.24
CA GLU A 15 4.87 -5.24 -18.78
C GLU A 15 4.01 -5.71 -19.95
N VAL A 16 3.86 -4.88 -20.99
CA VAL A 16 3.16 -5.24 -22.23
C VAL A 16 3.86 -6.43 -22.90
N HIS A 17 5.19 -6.42 -23.01
CA HIS A 17 5.94 -7.55 -23.55
C HIS A 17 5.70 -8.84 -22.77
N ALA A 18 5.74 -8.81 -21.43
CA ALA A 18 5.50 -9.97 -20.58
C ALA A 18 4.08 -10.53 -20.77
N MET A 19 3.08 -9.66 -20.84
CA MET A 19 1.68 -10.04 -21.09
C MET A 19 1.51 -10.71 -22.47
N LEU A 20 2.04 -10.09 -23.52
CA LEU A 20 1.99 -10.64 -24.87
C LEU A 20 2.76 -11.96 -24.96
N LYS A 21 3.96 -12.05 -24.37
CA LYS A 21 4.74 -13.29 -24.34
C LYS A 21 3.95 -14.43 -23.73
N THR A 22 3.24 -14.19 -22.61
CA THR A 22 2.41 -15.19 -21.97
C THR A 22 1.23 -15.60 -22.85
N ALA A 23 0.50 -14.63 -23.42
CA ALA A 23 -0.63 -14.90 -24.29
C ALA A 23 -0.24 -15.72 -25.53
N PHE A 24 0.85 -15.35 -26.20
CA PHE A 24 1.32 -16.08 -27.37
C PHE A 24 1.97 -17.43 -27.04
N SER A 25 2.50 -17.61 -25.82
CA SER A 25 2.93 -18.93 -25.36
C SER A 25 1.74 -19.90 -25.24
N TYR A 26 0.62 -19.46 -24.67
CA TYR A 26 -0.61 -20.23 -24.63
C TYR A 26 -1.19 -20.51 -26.04
N ALA A 27 -1.11 -19.53 -26.95
CA ALA A 27 -1.57 -19.74 -28.33
C ALA A 27 -0.76 -20.84 -29.05
N VAL A 28 0.53 -20.96 -28.76
CA VAL A 28 1.38 -22.07 -29.26
C VAL A 28 1.01 -23.39 -28.58
N GLU A 29 0.82 -23.39 -27.24
CA GLU A 29 0.42 -24.56 -26.47
C GLU A 29 -0.93 -25.14 -26.94
N TRP A 30 -1.88 -24.25 -27.28
CA TRP A 30 -3.20 -24.64 -27.81
C TRP A 30 -3.22 -24.99 -29.31
N GLY A 31 -2.04 -24.98 -29.97
CA GLY A 31 -1.92 -25.31 -31.38
C GLY A 31 -2.44 -24.24 -32.34
N LEU A 32 -2.77 -23.03 -31.85
CA LEU A 32 -3.25 -21.91 -32.67
C LEU A 32 -2.10 -21.25 -33.48
N LEU A 33 -0.87 -21.40 -32.99
CA LEU A 33 0.36 -20.91 -33.64
C LEU A 33 1.46 -21.96 -33.58
N LEU A 34 2.27 -22.03 -34.63
CA LEU A 34 3.45 -22.89 -34.63
C LEU A 34 4.60 -22.33 -33.79
N LYS A 35 4.69 -21.00 -33.70
CA LYS A 35 5.75 -20.28 -33.00
C LYS A 35 5.24 -18.92 -32.50
N SER A 36 5.71 -18.51 -31.32
CA SER A 36 5.42 -17.18 -30.79
C SER A 36 6.12 -16.10 -31.64
N PRO A 37 5.40 -15.04 -32.09
CA PRO A 37 6.01 -13.90 -32.75
C PRO A 37 6.73 -12.95 -31.80
N ILE A 38 6.56 -13.13 -30.48
CA ILE A 38 7.16 -12.25 -29.47
C ILE A 38 8.60 -12.68 -29.19
N PRO A 39 9.57 -11.76 -29.23
CA PRO A 39 10.97 -12.05 -28.88
C PRO A 39 11.09 -12.64 -27.46
N ARG A 40 12.04 -13.56 -27.28
CA ARG A 40 12.30 -14.15 -25.95
C ARG A 40 12.81 -13.11 -24.95
N GLU A 41 13.64 -12.19 -25.43
CA GLU A 41 14.21 -11.14 -24.60
C GLU A 41 13.28 -9.94 -24.52
N ALA A 42 13.05 -9.46 -23.29
CA ALA A 42 12.30 -8.24 -23.08
C ALA A 42 13.14 -7.02 -23.52
N PRO A 43 12.51 -5.95 -24.03
CA PRO A 43 13.20 -4.72 -24.34
C PRO A 43 13.99 -4.20 -23.13
N LYS A 44 15.18 -3.67 -23.37
CA LYS A 44 15.98 -3.03 -22.32
C LYS A 44 15.18 -1.87 -21.73
N SER A 45 15.14 -1.81 -20.41
CA SER A 45 14.52 -0.70 -19.68
C SER A 45 15.60 -0.02 -18.86
N THR A 46 15.81 1.25 -19.09
CA THR A 46 16.49 2.13 -18.14
C THR A 46 15.49 2.42 -17.02
N SER A 47 15.50 1.61 -15.96
CA SER A 47 14.78 1.96 -14.74
C SER A 47 15.61 3.01 -14.00
N GLU A 48 15.10 4.21 -13.86
CA GLU A 48 15.63 5.14 -12.86
C GLU A 48 15.55 4.47 -11.49
N GLU A 49 16.62 4.56 -10.71
CA GLU A 49 16.59 4.11 -9.31
C GLU A 49 15.44 4.81 -8.59
N ARG A 50 14.67 4.03 -7.85
CA ARG A 50 13.59 4.60 -7.05
C ARG A 50 14.21 5.28 -5.85
N ALA A 51 13.93 6.57 -5.68
CA ALA A 51 14.28 7.28 -4.48
C ALA A 51 13.72 6.58 -3.24
N ILE A 52 14.52 6.47 -2.21
CA ILE A 52 14.15 5.96 -0.89
C ILE A 52 14.59 6.98 0.17
N TRP A 53 13.79 7.13 1.21
CA TRP A 53 14.14 7.95 2.36
C TRP A 53 14.88 7.12 3.39
N ASP A 54 15.92 7.70 3.96
CA ASP A 54 16.57 7.17 5.16
C ASP A 54 15.71 7.44 6.41
N GLU A 55 16.10 6.87 7.54
CA GLU A 55 15.40 7.02 8.82
C GLU A 55 15.25 8.49 9.22
N LYS A 56 16.31 9.28 9.13
CA LYS A 56 16.32 10.70 9.49
C LYS A 56 15.29 11.48 8.64
N THR A 57 15.26 11.24 7.34
CA THR A 57 14.31 11.86 6.42
C THR A 57 12.89 11.41 6.72
N MET A 58 12.67 10.12 7.01
CA MET A 58 11.35 9.58 7.37
C MET A 58 10.81 10.25 8.64
N LEU A 59 11.63 10.37 9.69
CA LEU A 59 11.23 11.02 10.94
C LEU A 59 10.98 12.53 10.75
N ALA A 60 11.83 13.22 10.03
CA ALA A 60 11.67 14.65 9.74
C ALA A 60 10.38 14.90 8.94
N ALA A 61 10.10 14.10 7.92
CA ALA A 61 8.88 14.21 7.12
C ALA A 61 7.63 13.98 7.98
N LEU A 62 7.64 12.98 8.86
CA LEU A 62 6.51 12.69 9.73
C LEU A 62 6.21 13.88 10.66
N GLN A 63 7.22 14.53 11.21
CA GLN A 63 7.08 15.69 12.10
C GLN A 63 6.43 16.92 11.42
N THR A 64 6.48 17.04 10.10
CA THR A 64 5.86 18.13 9.36
C THR A 64 4.39 17.87 9.00
N MET A 65 3.89 16.64 9.18
CA MET A 65 2.52 16.29 8.82
C MET A 65 1.55 16.69 9.92
N THR A 66 0.74 17.71 9.66
CA THR A 66 -0.23 18.24 10.62
C THR A 66 -1.61 17.58 10.54
N ASP A 67 -1.98 16.99 9.38
CA ASP A 67 -3.22 16.22 9.25
C ASP A 67 -3.09 14.87 9.95
N PRO A 68 -3.88 14.56 10.98
CA PRO A 68 -3.71 13.34 11.78
C PRO A 68 -4.03 12.06 11.00
N THR A 69 -4.89 12.13 9.96
CA THR A 69 -5.21 10.99 9.11
C THR A 69 -4.01 10.62 8.24
N LEU A 70 -3.40 11.64 7.63
CA LEU A 70 -2.21 11.48 6.79
C LEU A 70 -1.01 11.04 7.63
N HIS A 71 -0.81 11.67 8.80
CA HIS A 71 0.27 11.35 9.73
C HIS A 71 0.23 9.86 10.13
N LEU A 72 -0.89 9.38 10.67
CA LEU A 72 -1.03 7.99 11.08
C LEU A 72 -0.87 7.01 9.90
N ALA A 73 -1.42 7.33 8.72
CA ALA A 73 -1.29 6.46 7.55
C ALA A 73 0.17 6.35 7.07
N VAL A 74 0.92 7.46 7.08
CA VAL A 74 2.34 7.50 6.74
C VAL A 74 3.16 6.77 7.79
N HIS A 75 2.89 6.98 9.08
CA HIS A 75 3.56 6.30 10.20
C HIS A 75 3.40 4.77 10.09
N LEU A 76 2.17 4.28 9.87
CA LEU A 76 1.91 2.85 9.61
C LEU A 76 2.69 2.30 8.41
N SER A 77 2.77 3.08 7.32
CA SER A 77 3.52 2.67 6.14
C SER A 77 5.03 2.62 6.40
N MET A 78 5.57 3.58 7.15
CA MET A 78 7.00 3.68 7.46
C MET A 78 7.45 2.63 8.48
N ILE A 79 6.68 2.37 9.54
CA ILE A 79 7.08 1.43 10.60
C ILE A 79 6.74 -0.01 10.23
N LEU A 80 5.55 -0.26 9.71
CA LEU A 80 5.04 -1.61 9.48
C LEU A 80 5.07 -2.01 8.00
N SER A 81 5.62 -1.20 7.13
CA SER A 81 5.69 -1.43 5.67
C SER A 81 4.32 -1.76 5.04
N LEU A 82 3.23 -1.16 5.51
CA LEU A 82 1.89 -1.44 5.01
C LEU A 82 1.63 -0.78 3.66
N ARG A 83 0.86 -1.47 2.80
CA ARG A 83 0.33 -0.89 1.56
C ARG A 83 -0.85 0.02 1.86
N VAL A 84 -1.09 1.03 1.00
CA VAL A 84 -2.28 1.92 1.11
C VAL A 84 -3.56 1.14 1.35
N GLY A 85 -3.83 0.11 0.55
CA GLY A 85 -5.05 -0.68 0.70
C GLY A 85 -5.09 -1.49 2.00
N GLU A 86 -3.95 -1.95 2.51
CA GLU A 86 -3.85 -2.63 3.81
C GLU A 86 -4.17 -1.65 4.95
N ILE A 87 -3.57 -0.46 4.93
CA ILE A 87 -3.81 0.62 5.91
C ILE A 87 -5.31 0.96 5.97
N LEU A 88 -5.91 1.23 4.82
CA LEU A 88 -7.32 1.61 4.73
C LEU A 88 -8.27 0.43 4.98
N GLY A 89 -7.77 -0.81 4.88
CA GLY A 89 -8.50 -2.03 5.21
C GLY A 89 -8.51 -2.37 6.69
N LEU A 90 -7.73 -1.67 7.53
CA LEU A 90 -7.69 -1.89 8.97
C LEU A 90 -9.00 -1.52 9.64
N GLN A 91 -9.34 -2.28 10.67
CA GLN A 91 -10.47 -2.05 11.57
C GLN A 91 -9.97 -1.95 13.02
N PRO A 92 -10.66 -1.26 13.93
CA PRO A 92 -10.27 -1.20 15.33
C PRO A 92 -10.02 -2.57 15.97
N GLY A 93 -10.82 -3.57 15.61
CA GLY A 93 -10.67 -4.96 16.09
C GLY A 93 -9.46 -5.72 15.56
N ASP A 94 -8.68 -5.13 14.64
CA ASP A 94 -7.40 -5.71 14.21
C ASP A 94 -6.25 -5.39 15.16
N ILE A 95 -6.48 -4.53 16.15
CA ILE A 95 -5.47 -4.05 17.08
C ILE A 95 -5.72 -4.66 18.44
N ASP A 96 -4.74 -5.34 18.98
CA ASP A 96 -4.72 -5.84 20.34
C ASP A 96 -3.61 -5.09 21.10
N PHE A 97 -4.02 -4.17 21.97
CA PHE A 97 -3.08 -3.31 22.71
C PHE A 97 -2.41 -4.03 23.89
N ASP A 98 -2.97 -5.15 24.35
CA ASP A 98 -2.47 -5.90 25.51
C ASP A 98 -1.59 -7.10 25.11
N ALA A 99 -1.65 -7.49 23.82
CA ALA A 99 -0.81 -8.55 23.29
C ALA A 99 0.69 -8.28 23.47
N ALA A 100 1.47 -9.34 23.47
CA ALA A 100 2.94 -9.28 23.51
C ALA A 100 3.49 -8.50 24.72
N ASP A 101 3.01 -8.84 25.92
CA ASP A 101 3.42 -8.22 27.19
C ASP A 101 3.18 -6.69 27.20
N GLY A 102 2.04 -6.27 26.63
CA GLY A 102 1.63 -4.86 26.58
C GLY A 102 2.29 -4.02 25.49
N ARG A 103 3.13 -4.61 24.63
CA ARG A 103 3.65 -3.91 23.43
C ARG A 103 2.53 -3.59 22.44
N GLY A 104 1.61 -4.52 22.28
CA GLY A 104 0.53 -4.46 21.34
C GLY A 104 0.87 -5.06 19.97
N THR A 105 -0.17 -5.51 19.29
CA THR A 105 -0.06 -6.08 17.94
C THR A 105 -1.13 -5.51 17.01
N ILE A 106 -0.89 -5.59 15.72
CA ILE A 106 -1.86 -5.28 14.67
C ILE A 106 -1.88 -6.40 13.64
N THR A 107 -3.08 -6.89 13.30
CA THR A 107 -3.26 -7.96 12.33
C THR A 107 -3.71 -7.40 10.99
N VAL A 108 -2.90 -7.61 9.96
CA VAL A 108 -3.18 -7.19 8.59
C VAL A 108 -3.79 -8.36 7.83
N GLY A 109 -5.09 -8.32 7.59
CA GLY A 109 -5.85 -9.41 6.96
C GLY A 109 -6.82 -8.96 5.87
N ARG A 110 -6.80 -7.68 5.51
CA ARG A 110 -7.76 -7.07 4.57
C ARG A 110 -7.10 -5.99 3.73
N SER A 111 -7.73 -5.66 2.61
CA SER A 111 -7.30 -4.54 1.77
C SER A 111 -8.51 -3.82 1.19
N LEU A 112 -8.58 -2.51 1.38
CA LEU A 112 -9.57 -1.65 0.75
C LEU A 112 -9.09 -1.23 -0.64
N GLN A 113 -9.92 -1.43 -1.63
CA GLN A 113 -9.62 -1.13 -3.03
C GLN A 113 -10.82 -0.51 -3.72
N ARG A 114 -10.58 0.35 -4.70
CA ARG A 114 -11.61 0.73 -5.67
C ARG A 114 -11.65 -0.31 -6.79
N THR A 115 -12.83 -0.78 -7.12
CA THR A 115 -13.02 -1.83 -8.15
C THR A 115 -14.20 -1.43 -9.03
N GLU A 116 -14.05 -1.56 -10.35
CA GLU A 116 -15.14 -1.36 -11.31
C GLU A 116 -16.27 -2.35 -11.03
N LYS A 117 -17.52 -1.89 -11.07
CA LYS A 117 -18.71 -2.72 -10.81
C LYS A 117 -18.81 -3.91 -11.75
N ALA A 118 -18.52 -3.71 -13.04
CA ALA A 118 -18.48 -4.79 -14.03
C ALA A 118 -17.40 -5.87 -13.72
N ALA A 119 -16.31 -5.50 -13.04
CA ALA A 119 -15.31 -6.45 -12.59
C ALA A 119 -15.75 -7.18 -11.31
N LEU A 120 -16.57 -6.55 -10.47
CA LEU A 120 -17.11 -7.18 -9.27
C LEU A 120 -18.05 -8.33 -9.59
N GLU A 121 -18.87 -8.22 -10.64
CA GLU A 121 -19.77 -9.28 -11.12
C GLU A 121 -19.02 -10.57 -11.50
N LYS A 122 -17.73 -10.43 -11.89
CA LYS A 122 -16.85 -11.55 -12.25
C LYS A 122 -15.91 -11.98 -11.13
N THR A 123 -15.97 -11.32 -9.98
CA THR A 123 -15.11 -11.62 -8.83
C THR A 123 -15.77 -12.69 -7.98
N ASP A 124 -15.00 -13.71 -7.52
CA ASP A 124 -15.46 -14.68 -6.55
C ASP A 124 -15.99 -13.96 -5.28
N PRO A 125 -17.26 -14.11 -4.91
CA PRO A 125 -17.82 -13.47 -3.72
C PRO A 125 -17.05 -13.81 -2.43
N ASN A 126 -16.43 -14.99 -2.37
CA ASN A 126 -15.62 -15.40 -1.23
C ASN A 126 -14.35 -14.56 -1.04
N GLN A 127 -13.93 -13.79 -2.05
CA GLN A 127 -12.80 -12.86 -1.96
C GLN A 127 -13.21 -11.48 -1.41
N ILE A 128 -14.51 -11.24 -1.23
CA ILE A 128 -15.06 -9.95 -0.82
C ILE A 128 -15.57 -10.06 0.62
N TYR A 129 -15.11 -9.16 1.49
CA TYR A 129 -15.68 -9.01 2.83
C TYR A 129 -16.86 -8.06 2.82
N HIS A 130 -16.74 -6.92 2.12
CA HIS A 130 -17.75 -5.89 2.12
C HIS A 130 -17.63 -4.99 0.88
N ILE A 131 -18.77 -4.55 0.34
CA ILE A 131 -18.87 -3.52 -0.70
C ILE A 131 -19.52 -2.30 -0.04
N PHE A 132 -18.80 -1.19 0.00
CA PHE A 132 -19.32 0.04 0.59
C PHE A 132 -20.29 0.73 -0.35
N PRO A 133 -21.29 1.44 0.20
CA PRO A 133 -22.20 2.25 -0.59
C PRO A 133 -21.45 3.27 -1.46
N ASP A 134 -22.03 3.60 -2.59
CA ASP A 134 -21.48 4.61 -3.50
C ASP A 134 -21.34 5.95 -2.78
N GLN A 135 -20.15 6.53 -2.86
CA GLN A 135 -19.90 7.88 -2.34
C GLN A 135 -20.43 8.97 -3.27
N ARG A 136 -20.71 8.60 -4.52
CA ARG A 136 -21.34 9.45 -5.55
C ARG A 136 -22.34 8.61 -6.32
N GLU A 137 -23.53 9.13 -6.50
CA GLU A 137 -24.57 8.51 -7.30
C GLU A 137 -24.08 8.27 -8.73
N GLY A 138 -24.43 7.12 -9.31
CA GLY A 138 -24.03 6.75 -10.68
C GLY A 138 -22.56 6.36 -10.87
N SER A 139 -21.80 6.13 -9.77
CA SER A 139 -20.41 5.67 -9.88
C SER A 139 -20.32 4.31 -10.60
N SER A 140 -19.42 4.19 -11.58
CA SER A 140 -19.09 2.90 -12.25
C SER A 140 -18.23 1.98 -11.38
N SER A 141 -17.71 2.46 -10.25
CA SER A 141 -16.81 1.74 -9.34
C SER A 141 -17.26 1.86 -7.90
N ALA A 142 -16.94 0.87 -7.08
CA ALA A 142 -17.23 0.85 -5.65
C ALA A 142 -15.95 0.69 -4.82
N LEU A 143 -15.97 1.12 -3.56
CA LEU A 143 -14.98 0.73 -2.57
C LEU A 143 -15.29 -0.67 -2.07
N VAL A 144 -14.29 -1.54 -2.07
CA VAL A 144 -14.46 -2.95 -1.74
C VAL A 144 -13.39 -3.38 -0.76
N LEU A 145 -13.82 -3.96 0.35
CA LEU A 145 -12.94 -4.61 1.31
C LEU A 145 -12.73 -6.05 0.88
N LYS A 146 -11.51 -6.38 0.49
CA LYS A 146 -11.14 -7.70 -0.06
C LYS A 146 -10.24 -8.49 0.88
N LYS A 147 -10.35 -9.82 0.77
CA LYS A 147 -9.38 -10.74 1.36
C LYS A 147 -8.02 -10.60 0.69
N PRO A 148 -6.93 -10.89 1.39
CA PRO A 148 -5.61 -10.98 0.79
C PRO A 148 -5.60 -12.06 -0.30
N LYS A 149 -4.86 -11.82 -1.39
CA LYS A 149 -4.74 -12.80 -2.50
C LYS A 149 -4.16 -14.15 -2.06
N THR A 150 -3.36 -14.19 -0.99
CA THR A 150 -2.74 -15.40 -0.45
C THR A 150 -2.86 -15.43 1.07
N LYS A 151 -2.90 -16.62 1.67
CA LYS A 151 -2.89 -16.79 3.13
C LYS A 151 -1.64 -16.17 3.78
N LYS A 152 -0.51 -16.18 3.07
CA LYS A 152 0.76 -15.55 3.52
C LYS A 152 0.71 -14.03 3.61
N SER A 153 -0.28 -13.40 3.00
CA SER A 153 -0.46 -11.94 3.07
C SER A 153 -1.14 -11.49 4.36
N SER A 154 -1.79 -12.42 5.10
CA SER A 154 -2.27 -12.15 6.46
C SER A 154 -1.11 -12.31 7.42
N ARG A 155 -0.87 -11.30 8.25
CA ARG A 155 0.23 -11.27 9.21
C ARG A 155 -0.10 -10.41 10.41
N THR A 156 0.49 -10.75 11.56
CA THR A 156 0.43 -9.96 12.79
C THR A 156 1.78 -9.31 13.02
N LEU A 157 1.78 -8.01 13.29
CA LEU A 157 2.96 -7.17 13.46
C LEU A 157 2.94 -6.55 14.86
N TYR A 158 4.11 -6.38 15.46
CA TYR A 158 4.26 -5.70 16.74
C TYR A 158 4.21 -4.19 16.57
N LEU A 159 3.54 -3.51 17.50
CA LEU A 159 3.50 -2.06 17.54
C LEU A 159 4.78 -1.51 18.21
N THR A 160 5.29 -0.41 17.69
CA THR A 160 6.22 0.43 18.44
C THR A 160 5.45 1.28 19.45
N ARG A 161 6.10 1.68 20.54
CA ARG A 161 5.44 2.50 21.57
C ARG A 161 4.83 3.78 21.00
N PRO A 162 5.53 4.60 20.18
CA PRO A 162 4.93 5.80 19.58
C PRO A 162 3.71 5.52 18.72
N LEU A 163 3.76 4.44 17.91
CA LEU A 163 2.63 4.06 17.05
C LEU A 163 1.42 3.58 17.87
N LYS A 164 1.67 2.85 18.99
CA LYS A 164 0.61 2.44 19.91
C LYS A 164 -0.08 3.65 20.54
N GLU A 165 0.69 4.62 21.02
CA GLU A 165 0.16 5.86 21.63
C GLU A 165 -0.65 6.66 20.61
N GLU A 166 -0.19 6.77 19.36
CA GLU A 166 -0.90 7.45 18.28
C GLU A 166 -2.20 6.72 17.91
N LEU A 167 -2.20 5.38 17.84
CA LEU A 167 -3.40 4.60 17.57
C LEU A 167 -4.46 4.76 18.66
N LEU A 168 -4.07 4.83 19.93
CA LEU A 168 -4.98 5.10 21.03
C LEU A 168 -5.61 6.49 20.91
N ALA A 169 -4.81 7.51 20.62
CA ALA A 169 -5.30 8.87 20.40
C ALA A 169 -6.23 8.94 19.18
N TRP A 170 -5.91 8.20 18.12
CA TRP A 170 -6.75 8.12 16.92
C TRP A 170 -8.12 7.48 17.20
N LEU A 171 -8.17 6.39 17.97
CA LEU A 171 -9.45 5.76 18.35
C LEU A 171 -10.33 6.69 19.18
N GLU A 172 -9.72 7.45 20.09
CA GLU A 172 -10.45 8.45 20.85
C GLU A 172 -10.99 9.58 19.96
N LYS A 173 -10.19 10.05 19.00
CA LYS A 173 -10.66 11.00 17.97
C LYS A 173 -11.85 10.46 17.19
N LEU A 174 -11.81 9.20 16.75
CA LEU A 174 -12.93 8.59 16.03
C LEU A 174 -14.20 8.52 16.86
N ARG A 175 -14.07 8.27 18.18
CA ARG A 175 -15.19 8.29 19.11
C ARG A 175 -15.78 9.71 19.24
N GLN A 176 -14.94 10.73 19.29
CA GLN A 176 -15.38 12.13 19.36
C GLN A 176 -16.08 12.56 18.05
N ASP A 177 -15.56 12.19 16.89
CA ASP A 177 -16.18 12.47 15.58
C ASP A 177 -17.59 11.83 15.51
N GLU A 178 -17.74 10.60 16.01
CA GLU A 178 -19.03 9.89 16.05
C GLU A 178 -20.05 10.62 16.93
N LEU A 179 -19.64 11.03 18.13
CA LEU A 179 -20.49 11.80 19.05
C LEU A 179 -20.90 13.17 18.48
N ALA A 180 -19.99 13.85 17.79
CA ALA A 180 -20.25 15.16 17.21
C ALA A 180 -21.28 15.15 16.05
N MET A 181 -21.48 14.03 15.40
CA MET A 181 -22.39 13.90 14.25
C MET A 181 -23.85 13.60 14.61
N ASP A 182 -24.16 13.43 15.89
CA ASP A 182 -25.53 13.30 16.43
C ASP A 182 -26.46 12.39 15.61
N GLY A 183 -26.11 11.10 15.51
CA GLY A 183 -26.87 10.07 14.79
C GLY A 183 -26.76 10.12 13.25
N ARG A 184 -26.10 11.10 12.68
CA ARG A 184 -25.83 11.17 11.23
C ARG A 184 -24.53 10.44 10.81
N TYR A 185 -23.80 9.96 11.79
CA TYR A 185 -22.56 9.22 11.57
C TYR A 185 -22.81 7.85 10.97
N ARG A 186 -22.14 7.53 9.86
CA ARG A 186 -22.26 6.25 9.17
C ARG A 186 -21.01 5.41 9.45
N ASN A 187 -20.94 4.79 10.62
CA ASN A 187 -19.80 3.97 11.00
C ASN A 187 -19.57 2.82 10.00
N CYS A 188 -18.59 2.96 9.13
CA CYS A 188 -18.23 1.96 8.13
C CYS A 188 -17.38 0.80 8.71
N GLY A 189 -16.99 0.86 9.98
CA GLY A 189 -16.16 -0.15 10.64
C GLY A 189 -14.66 -0.02 10.38
N GLN A 190 -14.22 0.82 9.45
CA GLN A 190 -12.79 0.99 9.14
C GLN A 190 -12.08 1.87 10.16
N LEU A 191 -10.78 1.66 10.36
CA LEU A 191 -9.94 2.51 11.20
C LEU A 191 -9.78 3.90 10.56
N PHE A 192 -9.64 3.98 9.24
CA PHE A 192 -9.52 5.23 8.49
C PHE A 192 -10.88 5.65 7.91
N ARG A 193 -11.51 6.60 8.59
CA ARG A 193 -12.84 7.12 8.28
C ARG A 193 -12.79 8.63 8.08
N LEU A 194 -13.66 9.14 7.22
CA LEU A 194 -13.98 10.55 7.12
C LEU A 194 -14.78 11.00 8.36
N PRO A 195 -14.88 12.31 8.65
CA PRO A 195 -15.65 12.79 9.80
C PRO A 195 -17.13 12.33 9.82
N ASN A 196 -17.70 12.01 8.66
CA ASN A 196 -19.06 11.48 8.52
C ASN A 196 -19.14 9.93 8.69
N GLY A 197 -18.04 9.28 9.05
CA GLY A 197 -17.93 7.84 9.27
C GLY A 197 -17.75 6.99 8.02
N MET A 198 -17.76 7.57 6.81
CA MET A 198 -17.52 6.84 5.56
C MET A 198 -16.02 6.50 5.39
N PRO A 199 -15.68 5.41 4.69
CA PRO A 199 -14.28 5.01 4.52
C PRO A 199 -13.48 6.02 3.69
N VAL A 200 -12.22 6.23 4.06
CA VAL A 200 -11.27 6.99 3.25
C VAL A 200 -10.92 6.18 2.00
N ALA A 201 -11.10 6.75 0.82
CA ALA A 201 -10.74 6.10 -0.44
C ALA A 201 -9.22 6.13 -0.67
N PRO A 202 -8.62 5.08 -1.29
CA PRO A 202 -7.18 5.04 -1.60
C PRO A 202 -6.69 6.24 -2.42
N GLU A 203 -7.52 6.71 -3.34
CA GLU A 203 -7.21 7.88 -4.17
C GLU A 203 -7.17 9.18 -3.35
N ALA A 204 -8.03 9.29 -2.34
CA ALA A 204 -8.06 10.45 -1.45
C ALA A 204 -6.77 10.53 -0.63
N LEU A 205 -6.40 9.43 0.04
CA LEU A 205 -5.15 9.36 0.81
C LEU A 205 -3.92 9.64 -0.07
N SER A 206 -3.87 9.05 -1.26
CA SER A 206 -2.79 9.28 -2.23
C SER A 206 -2.74 10.75 -2.72
N LYS A 207 -3.90 11.39 -2.83
CA LYS A 207 -3.98 12.82 -3.18
C LYS A 207 -3.47 13.68 -2.03
N TRP A 208 -3.88 13.43 -0.78
CA TRP A 208 -3.43 14.18 0.40
C TRP A 208 -1.93 14.11 0.57
N TYR A 209 -1.35 12.92 0.47
CA TYR A 209 0.10 12.73 0.50
C TYR A 209 0.81 13.51 -0.61
N ARG A 210 0.27 13.50 -1.83
CA ARG A 210 0.85 14.23 -2.97
C ARG A 210 0.77 15.75 -2.79
N THR A 211 -0.33 16.25 -2.18
CA THR A 211 -0.48 17.67 -1.84
C THR A 211 0.56 18.06 -0.79
N TRP A 212 0.62 17.36 0.33
CA TRP A 212 1.62 17.58 1.36
C TRP A 212 3.05 17.58 0.79
N ARG A 213 3.39 16.61 -0.04
CA ARG A 213 4.72 16.53 -0.65
C ARG A 213 5.01 17.69 -1.60
N ALA A 214 4.01 18.26 -2.27
CA ALA A 214 4.18 19.45 -3.11
C ALA A 214 4.48 20.71 -2.30
N GLU A 215 4.00 20.77 -1.06
CA GLU A 215 4.22 21.83 -0.09
C GLU A 215 5.57 21.68 0.65
N HIS A 216 6.18 20.47 0.58
CA HIS A 216 7.45 20.13 1.23
C HIS A 216 8.51 19.70 0.21
N PRO A 217 9.05 20.64 -0.62
CA PRO A 217 10.03 20.33 -1.66
C PRO A 217 11.41 19.95 -1.12
N GLU A 218 11.67 20.19 0.17
CA GLU A 218 12.90 19.79 0.89
C GLU A 218 13.07 18.29 0.99
N PHE A 219 11.98 17.50 0.89
CA PHE A 219 12.05 16.05 0.87
C PHE A 219 12.12 15.51 -0.56
N GLU A 220 13.03 14.56 -0.79
CA GLU A 220 13.12 13.89 -2.08
C GLU A 220 11.79 13.28 -2.50
N LYS A 221 11.48 13.42 -3.79
CA LYS A 221 10.18 13.07 -4.35
C LYS A 221 9.95 11.57 -4.42
N ILE A 222 9.22 11.00 -3.46
CA ILE A 222 8.73 9.64 -3.51
C ILE A 222 7.19 9.60 -3.56
N VAL A 223 6.61 8.54 -4.11
CA VAL A 223 5.17 8.26 -4.04
C VAL A 223 4.83 7.57 -2.72
N PHE A 224 3.55 7.54 -2.31
CA PHE A 224 3.16 6.88 -1.05
C PHE A 224 3.68 5.44 -0.94
N HIS A 225 3.68 4.68 -2.02
CA HIS A 225 4.25 3.33 -2.04
C HIS A 225 5.77 3.29 -1.83
N GLY A 226 6.47 4.40 -2.11
CA GLY A 226 7.89 4.58 -1.83
C GLY A 226 8.21 4.54 -0.33
N LEU A 227 7.28 4.98 0.54
CA LEU A 227 7.42 4.88 1.99
C LEU A 227 7.62 3.44 2.45
N ARG A 228 6.84 2.52 1.88
CA ARG A 228 6.99 1.09 2.14
C ARG A 228 8.33 0.54 1.64
N HIS A 229 8.83 1.02 0.50
CA HIS A 229 10.15 0.64 0.00
C HIS A 229 11.24 1.13 0.94
N SER A 230 11.18 2.38 1.38
CA SER A 230 12.10 2.96 2.37
C SER A 230 12.09 2.16 3.68
N SER A 231 10.90 1.84 4.21
CA SER A 231 10.73 1.01 5.39
C SER A 231 11.34 -0.39 5.23
N ALA A 232 11.06 -1.07 4.11
CA ALA A 232 11.59 -2.41 3.85
C ALA A 232 13.11 -2.42 3.72
N THR A 233 13.68 -1.40 3.09
CA THR A 233 15.13 -1.20 2.99
C THR A 233 15.75 -0.99 4.37
N TYR A 234 15.16 -0.11 5.19
CA TYR A 234 15.61 0.14 6.55
C TYR A 234 15.59 -1.14 7.40
N GLN A 235 14.46 -1.87 7.42
CA GLN A 235 14.35 -3.14 8.14
C GLN A 235 15.39 -4.17 7.67
N LEU A 236 15.72 -4.17 6.40
CA LEU A 236 16.70 -5.10 5.85
C LEU A 236 18.13 -4.76 6.30
N ILE A 237 18.48 -3.48 6.36
CA ILE A 237 19.75 -3.00 6.88
C ILE A 237 19.86 -3.33 8.38
N GLU A 238 18.85 -2.99 9.18
CA GLU A 238 18.80 -3.24 10.61
C GLU A 238 18.86 -4.73 10.98
N SER A 239 18.27 -5.59 10.16
CA SER A 239 18.31 -7.05 10.36
C SER A 239 19.62 -7.72 9.89
N GLY A 240 20.63 -6.94 9.46
CA GLY A 240 21.86 -7.46 8.89
C GLY A 240 21.66 -8.27 7.61
N GLY A 241 20.62 -7.93 6.82
CA GLY A 241 20.30 -8.60 5.56
C GLY A 241 19.41 -9.84 5.71
N ASN A 242 18.71 -10.02 6.83
CA ASN A 242 17.81 -11.16 7.03
C ASN A 242 16.52 -11.02 6.20
N ILE A 243 16.63 -11.40 4.92
CA ILE A 243 15.55 -11.28 3.94
C ILE A 243 14.26 -12.02 4.37
N LYS A 244 14.39 -13.20 5.02
CA LYS A 244 13.22 -13.98 5.46
C LYS A 244 12.42 -13.26 6.55
N ALA A 245 13.10 -12.66 7.53
CA ALA A 245 12.46 -11.89 8.58
C ALA A 245 11.73 -10.67 8.01
N VAL A 246 12.39 -9.91 7.14
CA VAL A 246 11.81 -8.73 6.49
C VAL A 246 10.65 -9.12 5.57
N GLN A 247 10.75 -10.23 4.82
CA GLN A 247 9.66 -10.74 4.00
C GLN A 247 8.41 -11.07 4.84
N GLY A 248 8.59 -11.70 6.01
CA GLY A 248 7.50 -11.97 6.95
C GLY A 248 6.80 -10.71 7.41
N ASN A 249 7.56 -9.71 7.83
CA ASN A 249 7.03 -8.43 8.31
C ASN A 249 6.35 -7.61 7.20
N THR A 250 6.98 -7.52 6.04
CA THR A 250 6.49 -6.68 4.94
C THR A 250 5.42 -7.36 4.08
N GLY A 251 5.31 -8.70 4.10
CA GLY A 251 4.38 -9.45 3.26
C GLY A 251 4.71 -9.31 1.76
N HIS A 252 6.00 -9.28 1.37
CA HIS A 252 6.41 -9.36 -0.02
C HIS A 252 6.23 -10.79 -0.56
N ALA A 253 5.62 -10.93 -1.73
CA ALA A 253 5.34 -12.23 -2.33
C ALA A 253 6.62 -12.95 -2.78
N THR A 254 7.65 -12.20 -3.18
CA THR A 254 8.94 -12.72 -3.67
C THR A 254 10.11 -12.04 -2.97
N THR A 255 11.19 -12.80 -2.76
CA THR A 255 12.46 -12.29 -2.20
C THR A 255 13.21 -11.42 -3.19
N GLY A 256 12.97 -11.56 -4.50
CA GLY A 256 13.66 -10.82 -5.56
C GLY A 256 13.55 -9.30 -5.37
N ILE A 257 12.35 -8.80 -5.05
CA ILE A 257 12.14 -7.35 -4.84
C ILE A 257 12.99 -6.82 -3.67
N LEU A 258 13.12 -7.62 -2.60
CA LEU A 258 13.94 -7.25 -1.44
C LEU A 258 15.43 -7.35 -1.77
N MET A 259 15.85 -8.36 -2.56
CA MET A 259 17.23 -8.53 -3.00
C MET A 259 17.68 -7.40 -3.92
N ASP A 260 16.87 -7.05 -4.92
CA ASP A 260 17.17 -5.92 -5.82
C ASP A 260 17.34 -4.62 -5.03
N THR A 261 16.45 -4.38 -4.04
CA THR A 261 16.54 -3.20 -3.17
C THR A 261 17.83 -3.21 -2.33
N TYR A 262 18.23 -4.38 -1.80
CA TYR A 262 19.42 -4.51 -0.97
C TYR A 262 20.74 -4.37 -1.75
N ALA A 263 20.82 -4.96 -2.94
CA ALA A 263 21.99 -4.85 -3.81
C ALA A 263 22.28 -3.38 -4.11
N HIS A 264 21.28 -2.60 -4.47
CA HIS A 264 21.44 -1.17 -4.77
C HIS A 264 21.83 -0.31 -3.55
N THR A 265 21.54 -0.74 -2.32
CA THR A 265 21.95 0.02 -1.12
C THR A 265 23.40 -0.26 -0.69
N GLN A 266 23.95 -1.41 -1.07
CA GLN A 266 25.35 -1.74 -0.77
C GLN A 266 26.35 -1.04 -1.71
N ASP A 267 25.92 -0.66 -2.91
CA ASP A 267 26.76 0.01 -3.91
C ASP A 267 26.92 1.52 -3.65
N LYS A 268 26.24 2.10 -2.67
CA LYS A 268 26.44 3.50 -2.26
C LYS A 268 27.56 3.57 -1.23
N PRO A 269 28.67 4.29 -1.50
CA PRO A 269 29.72 4.52 -0.48
C PRO A 269 29.11 5.24 0.73
N ARG A 270 29.47 4.74 1.92
CA ARG A 270 29.08 5.33 3.22
C ARG A 270 29.69 6.69 3.42
#